data_da4954e2ce4325e8a9eb0d61508178e2
#
_entry.id   da4954e2ce4325e8a9eb0d61508178e2
#
_cell.length_a   1.000
_cell.length_b   1.000
_cell.length_c   1.000
_cell.angle_alpha   90.00
_cell.angle_beta   90.00
_cell.angle_gamma   90.00
#
_symmetry.space_group_name_H-M   'P 1'
#
loop_
_entity.id
_entity.type
_entity.pdbx_description
1 polymer ?
#
loop_
_entity_poly.entity_id
_entity_poly.type
_entity_poly.pdbx_seq_one_letter_code
_entity_poly.pdbx_strand_id
1 'polypeptide(L)'
;MNVFDMPFSKVYTCLVQKAERKGRTLDEMDAVATWLTGYATGQLRSMESDGTTYGAFIDGAPAWNPCAERITGKVCGVQVETIADPRMKKLRQLDKLVDELARGWPVEKVTFAGLDSPRPL
;
A
#
# COMPACT_ATOMS: atom_id res chain seq x y z
N MET A 1 -15.84 -5.99 12.70
CA MET A 1 -15.71 -4.66 12.08
C MET A 1 -14.97 -4.78 10.76
N ASN A 2 -15.50 -4.11 9.73
CA ASN A 2 -14.88 -4.09 8.42
C ASN A 2 -13.60 -3.21 8.47
N VAL A 3 -12.53 -3.65 7.82
CA VAL A 3 -11.26 -2.91 7.78
C VAL A 3 -11.45 -1.49 7.22
N PHE A 4 -12.38 -1.31 6.29
CA PHE A 4 -12.65 0.01 5.71
C PHE A 4 -13.22 1.01 6.72
N ASP A 5 -13.84 0.53 7.80
CA ASP A 5 -14.40 1.37 8.86
C ASP A 5 -13.38 1.68 9.96
N MET A 6 -12.22 1.03 9.93
CA MET A 6 -11.18 1.27 10.91
C MET A 6 -10.46 2.59 10.65
N PRO A 7 -9.95 3.26 11.69
CA PRO A 7 -9.16 4.48 11.47
C PRO A 7 -7.93 4.18 10.60
N PHE A 8 -7.65 5.08 9.66
CA PHE A 8 -6.44 5.00 8.84
C PHE A 8 -5.19 4.86 9.72
N SER A 9 -5.11 5.65 10.79
CA SER A 9 -3.97 5.63 11.70
C SER A 9 -3.68 4.24 12.24
N LYS A 10 -4.72 3.49 12.60
CA LYS A 10 -4.57 2.14 13.16
C LYS A 10 -4.08 1.15 12.11
N VAL A 11 -4.68 1.16 10.93
CA VAL A 11 -4.30 0.23 9.86
C VAL A 11 -2.90 0.55 9.36
N TYR A 12 -2.62 1.83 9.11
CA TYR A 12 -1.31 2.24 8.59
C TYR A 12 -0.19 1.91 9.60
N THR A 13 -0.43 2.14 10.89
CA THR A 13 0.54 1.78 11.93
C THR A 13 0.85 0.29 11.89
N CYS A 14 -0.15 -0.56 11.70
CA CYS A 14 0.08 -2.01 11.58
C CYS A 14 0.95 -2.35 10.38
N LEU A 15 0.73 -1.69 9.24
CA LEU A 15 1.53 -1.90 8.04
C LEU A 15 2.97 -1.45 8.24
N VAL A 16 3.15 -0.28 8.87
CA VAL A 16 4.49 0.24 9.19
C VAL A 16 5.22 -0.72 10.13
N GLN A 17 4.54 -1.23 11.15
CA GLN A 17 5.14 -2.17 12.09
C GLN A 17 5.57 -3.46 11.40
N LYS A 18 4.77 -3.95 10.45
CA LYS A 18 5.13 -5.13 9.66
C LYS A 18 6.44 -4.91 8.91
N ALA A 19 6.60 -3.75 8.29
CA ALA A 19 7.83 -3.39 7.58
C ALA A 19 8.99 -3.21 8.55
N GLU A 20 8.77 -2.54 9.67
CA GLU A 20 9.83 -2.28 10.66
C GLU A 20 10.38 -3.55 11.29
N ARG A 21 9.55 -4.56 11.50
CA ARG A 21 10.00 -5.86 12.02
C ARG A 21 11.00 -6.53 11.10
N LYS A 22 11.01 -6.15 9.83
CA LYS A 22 11.93 -6.70 8.82
C LYS A 22 13.05 -5.72 8.48
N GLY A 23 13.24 -4.69 9.33
CA GLY A 23 14.33 -3.73 9.15
C GLY A 23 14.06 -2.63 8.16
N ARG A 24 12.83 -2.46 7.70
CA ARG A 24 12.47 -1.37 6.79
C ARG A 24 12.09 -0.13 7.61
N THR A 25 12.07 1.02 6.96
CA THR A 25 11.82 2.31 7.65
C THR A 25 10.46 2.88 7.31
N LEU A 26 10.00 3.83 8.15
CA LEU A 26 8.79 4.59 7.87
C LEU A 26 8.89 5.31 6.53
N ASP A 27 10.07 5.89 6.24
CA ASP A 27 10.28 6.60 4.97
C ASP A 27 10.09 5.68 3.77
N GLU A 28 10.56 4.44 3.86
CA GLU A 28 10.37 3.46 2.80
C GLU A 28 8.89 3.08 2.65
N MET A 29 8.19 2.91 3.76
CA MET A 29 6.76 2.62 3.74
C MET A 29 5.98 3.79 3.13
N ASP A 30 6.28 5.01 3.55
CA ASP A 30 5.63 6.21 2.99
C ASP A 30 5.91 6.35 1.50
N ALA A 31 7.13 6.04 1.05
CA ALA A 31 7.48 6.09 -0.38
C ALA A 31 6.59 5.14 -1.20
N VAL A 32 6.37 3.94 -0.69
CA VAL A 32 5.49 2.96 -1.35
C VAL A 32 4.05 3.46 -1.38
N ALA A 33 3.54 3.94 -0.24
CA ALA A 33 2.16 4.38 -0.13
C ALA A 33 1.89 5.62 -1.00
N THR A 34 2.80 6.60 -0.99
CA THR A 34 2.64 7.82 -1.80
C THR A 34 2.70 7.51 -3.29
N TRP A 35 3.59 6.61 -3.69
CA TRP A 35 3.67 6.18 -5.08
C TRP A 35 2.36 5.55 -5.55
N LEU A 36 1.77 4.69 -4.72
CA LEU A 36 0.56 3.94 -5.12
C LEU A 36 -0.67 4.84 -5.14
N THR A 37 -0.82 5.73 -4.17
CA THR A 37 -2.06 6.47 -3.94
C THR A 37 -2.08 7.88 -4.51
N GLY A 38 -0.91 8.47 -4.71
CA GLY A 38 -0.78 9.87 -5.09
C GLY A 38 -0.88 10.86 -3.93
N TYR A 39 -1.07 10.38 -2.70
CA TYR A 39 -1.01 11.27 -1.54
C TYR A 39 0.41 11.75 -1.31
N ALA A 40 0.55 12.97 -0.78
CA ALA A 40 1.83 13.43 -0.26
C ALA A 40 2.01 12.91 1.17
N THR A 41 3.25 12.83 1.63
CA THR A 41 3.56 12.37 2.99
C THR A 41 2.82 13.20 4.05
N GLY A 42 2.75 14.52 3.85
CA GLY A 42 2.01 15.41 4.77
C GLY A 42 0.53 15.05 4.86
N GLN A 43 -0.07 14.62 3.77
CA GLN A 43 -1.46 14.18 3.77
C GLN A 43 -1.63 12.88 4.57
N LEU A 44 -0.66 11.95 4.46
CA LEU A 44 -0.68 10.74 5.29
C LEU A 44 -0.63 11.09 6.77
N ARG A 45 0.24 12.03 7.15
CA ARG A 45 0.34 12.47 8.56
C ARG A 45 -0.97 13.11 9.04
N SER A 46 -1.60 13.92 8.19
CA SER A 46 -2.88 14.54 8.53
C SER A 46 -3.99 13.51 8.75
N MET A 47 -4.05 12.49 7.91
CA MET A 47 -5.06 11.45 8.04
C MET A 47 -4.85 10.57 9.29
N GLU A 48 -3.62 10.50 9.79
CA GLU A 48 -3.35 9.80 11.05
C GLU A 48 -3.97 10.48 12.25
N SER A 49 -4.22 11.80 12.17
CA SER A 49 -4.70 12.58 13.30
C SER A 49 -6.13 13.09 13.16
N ASP A 50 -6.73 13.00 11.97
CA ASP A 50 -8.04 13.62 11.72
C ASP A 50 -9.22 12.65 11.76
N GLY A 51 -8.98 11.39 12.07
CA GLY A 51 -10.05 10.39 12.17
C GLY A 51 -10.46 9.78 10.83
N THR A 52 -9.75 10.04 9.75
CA THR A 52 -10.03 9.46 8.44
C THR A 52 -10.08 7.93 8.55
N THR A 53 -11.12 7.31 7.97
CA THR A 53 -11.21 5.86 7.91
C THR A 53 -10.31 5.31 6.80
N TYR A 54 -9.94 4.05 6.91
CA TYR A 54 -9.13 3.41 5.87
C TYR A 54 -9.86 3.38 4.54
N GLY A 55 -11.19 3.17 4.57
CA GLY A 55 -12.00 3.25 3.36
C GLY A 55 -11.96 4.61 2.70
N ALA A 56 -12.08 5.68 3.49
CA ALA A 56 -11.98 7.04 2.96
C ALA A 56 -10.59 7.33 2.38
N PHE A 57 -9.54 6.80 3.01
CA PHE A 57 -8.18 6.89 2.49
C PHE A 57 -8.08 6.26 1.10
N ILE A 58 -8.61 5.06 0.93
CA ILE A 58 -8.56 4.35 -0.36
C ILE A 58 -9.43 5.06 -1.40
N ASP A 59 -10.66 5.41 -1.04
CA ASP A 59 -11.61 6.01 -1.97
C ASP A 59 -11.21 7.43 -2.38
N GLY A 60 -10.54 8.15 -1.49
CA GLY A 60 -10.12 9.54 -1.71
C GLY A 60 -8.74 9.70 -2.32
N ALA A 61 -8.07 8.61 -2.67
CA ALA A 61 -6.72 8.67 -3.23
C ALA A 61 -6.72 9.54 -4.49
N PRO A 62 -5.89 10.59 -4.53
CA PRO A 62 -5.95 11.56 -5.62
C PRO A 62 -5.46 11.02 -6.96
N ALA A 63 -4.56 10.04 -6.96
CA ALA A 63 -3.98 9.53 -8.19
C ALA A 63 -3.52 8.08 -8.00
N TRP A 64 -4.47 7.15 -7.91
CA TRP A 64 -4.11 5.73 -7.81
C TRP A 64 -3.27 5.36 -9.03
N ASN A 65 -2.10 4.79 -8.78
CA ASN A 65 -1.10 4.59 -9.83
C ASN A 65 -1.59 3.55 -10.85
N PRO A 66 -1.60 3.87 -12.15
CA PRO A 66 -2.02 2.90 -13.16
C PRO A 66 -1.15 1.65 -13.21
N CYS A 67 0.11 1.72 -12.75
CA CYS A 67 0.98 0.57 -12.66
C CYS A 67 0.49 -0.46 -11.63
N ALA A 68 -0.49 -0.09 -10.79
CA ALA A 68 -1.10 -1.02 -9.83
C ALA A 68 -1.68 -2.26 -10.52
N GLU A 69 -2.11 -2.14 -11.78
CA GLU A 69 -2.61 -3.27 -12.56
C GLU A 69 -1.56 -4.35 -12.78
N ARG A 70 -0.29 -4.02 -12.61
CA ARG A 70 0.81 -4.98 -12.70
C ARG A 70 1.12 -5.69 -11.39
N ILE A 71 0.45 -5.31 -10.30
CA ILE A 71 0.64 -5.94 -9.00
C ILE A 71 -0.09 -7.27 -9.02
N THR A 72 0.66 -8.37 -8.95
CA THR A 72 0.13 -9.73 -9.02
C THR A 72 0.71 -10.57 -7.90
N GLY A 73 0.13 -11.75 -7.69
CA GLY A 73 0.60 -12.70 -6.70
C GLY A 73 -0.29 -12.73 -5.47
N LYS A 74 0.11 -13.57 -4.51
CA LYS A 74 -0.68 -13.77 -3.30
C LYS A 74 -0.26 -12.84 -2.17
N VAL A 75 -1.25 -12.33 -1.46
CA VAL A 75 -1.05 -11.66 -0.18
C VAL A 75 -2.21 -12.05 0.73
N CYS A 76 -1.92 -12.44 1.96
CA CYS A 76 -2.93 -12.87 2.92
C CYS A 76 -3.83 -13.98 2.36
N GLY A 77 -3.27 -14.88 1.56
CA GLY A 77 -4.00 -16.01 0.97
C GLY A 77 -4.86 -15.67 -0.23
N VAL A 78 -4.82 -14.43 -0.71
CA VAL A 78 -5.64 -13.96 -1.84
C VAL A 78 -4.77 -13.60 -3.02
N GLN A 79 -5.17 -14.03 -4.21
CA GLN A 79 -4.49 -13.69 -5.46
C GLN A 79 -5.00 -12.32 -5.92
N VAL A 80 -4.14 -11.31 -5.85
CA VAL A 80 -4.52 -9.90 -6.04
C VAL A 80 -5.21 -9.65 -7.38
N GLU A 81 -4.65 -10.18 -8.46
CA GLU A 81 -5.16 -9.95 -9.82
C GLU A 81 -6.54 -10.55 -10.07
N THR A 82 -7.01 -11.44 -9.19
CA THR A 82 -8.32 -12.08 -9.35
C THR A 82 -9.43 -11.39 -8.56
N ILE A 83 -9.12 -10.36 -7.79
CA ILE A 83 -10.11 -9.69 -6.96
C ILE A 83 -11.04 -8.85 -7.84
N ALA A 84 -12.33 -9.16 -7.79
CA ALA A 84 -13.33 -8.49 -8.63
C ALA A 84 -13.76 -7.13 -8.07
N ASP A 85 -13.87 -7.00 -6.74
CA ASP A 85 -14.26 -5.76 -6.09
C ASP A 85 -13.14 -4.72 -6.20
N PRO A 86 -13.34 -3.59 -6.89
CA PRO A 86 -12.27 -2.61 -7.10
C PRO A 86 -11.69 -2.05 -5.80
N ARG A 87 -12.53 -1.83 -4.80
CA ARG A 87 -12.11 -1.27 -3.52
C ARG A 87 -11.24 -2.26 -2.76
N MET A 88 -11.67 -3.50 -2.68
CA MET A 88 -10.90 -4.57 -2.04
C MET A 88 -9.61 -4.82 -2.80
N LYS A 89 -9.65 -4.75 -4.13
CA LYS A 89 -8.45 -4.93 -4.95
C LYS A 89 -7.41 -3.87 -4.62
N LYS A 90 -7.82 -2.61 -4.48
CA LYS A 90 -6.90 -1.53 -4.09
C LYS A 90 -6.28 -1.79 -2.73
N LEU A 91 -7.08 -2.20 -1.75
CA LEU A 91 -6.59 -2.53 -0.41
C LEU A 91 -5.53 -3.62 -0.49
N ARG A 92 -5.79 -4.69 -1.24
CA ARG A 92 -4.86 -5.80 -1.35
C ARG A 92 -3.63 -5.46 -2.18
N GLN A 93 -3.75 -4.52 -3.12
CA GLN A 93 -2.57 -4.02 -3.85
C GLN A 93 -1.58 -3.37 -2.89
N LEU A 94 -2.05 -2.54 -1.97
CA LEU A 94 -1.17 -1.94 -0.97
C LEU A 94 -0.59 -3.01 -0.04
N ASP A 95 -1.40 -3.94 0.44
CA ASP A 95 -0.92 -5.06 1.27
C ASP A 95 0.19 -5.83 0.58
N LYS A 96 0.04 -6.08 -0.72
CA LYS A 96 1.05 -6.82 -1.48
C LYS A 96 2.37 -6.07 -1.55
N LEU A 97 2.32 -4.75 -1.78
CA LEU A 97 3.53 -3.94 -1.82
C LEU A 97 4.23 -3.91 -0.46
N VAL A 98 3.48 -3.83 0.63
CA VAL A 98 4.04 -3.87 1.98
C VAL A 98 4.68 -5.24 2.24
N ASP A 99 4.04 -6.31 1.81
CA ASP A 99 4.58 -7.66 1.94
C ASP A 99 5.93 -7.80 1.20
N GLU A 100 6.02 -7.27 -0.01
CA GLU A 100 7.25 -7.29 -0.79
C GLU A 100 8.35 -6.46 -0.12
N LEU A 101 8.00 -5.29 0.40
CA LEU A 101 8.93 -4.45 1.13
C LEU A 101 9.47 -5.19 2.35
N ALA A 102 8.58 -5.86 3.09
CA ALA A 102 8.95 -6.64 4.27
C ALA A 102 9.84 -7.83 3.92
N ARG A 103 9.71 -8.38 2.72
CA ARG A 103 10.56 -9.47 2.24
C ARG A 103 11.94 -9.02 1.79
N GLY A 104 12.21 -7.72 1.83
CA GLY A 104 13.53 -7.19 1.52
C GLY A 104 13.68 -6.64 0.10
N TRP A 105 12.59 -6.53 -0.65
CA TRP A 105 12.69 -5.93 -1.99
C TRP A 105 13.06 -4.45 -1.89
N PRO A 106 13.98 -3.97 -2.74
CA PRO A 106 14.28 -2.54 -2.77
C PRO A 106 13.04 -1.74 -3.18
N VAL A 107 12.91 -0.52 -2.66
CA VAL A 107 11.78 0.36 -2.96
C VAL A 107 11.60 0.54 -4.47
N GLU A 108 12.71 0.65 -5.21
CA GLU A 108 12.67 0.82 -6.67
C GLU A 108 11.98 -0.34 -7.38
N LYS A 109 12.13 -1.55 -6.87
CA LYS A 109 11.46 -2.71 -7.45
C LYS A 109 9.99 -2.79 -7.03
N VAL A 110 9.71 -2.45 -5.77
CA VAL A 110 8.33 -2.46 -5.28
C VAL A 110 7.49 -1.45 -6.05
N THR A 111 8.04 -0.28 -6.34
CA THR A 111 7.34 0.85 -6.96
C THR A 111 7.52 0.95 -8.47
N PHE A 112 8.13 -0.03 -9.13
CA PHE A 112 8.38 0.03 -10.57
C PHE A 112 9.16 1.29 -11.00
N ALA A 113 10.03 1.81 -10.15
CA ALA A 113 10.76 3.03 -10.46
C ALA A 113 11.67 2.86 -11.68
N GLY A 114 12.14 1.66 -11.95
CA GLY A 114 12.80 1.35 -13.21
C GLY A 114 11.75 0.88 -14.21
N LEU A 115 11.02 1.80 -14.79
CA LEU A 115 9.79 1.55 -15.54
C LEU A 115 9.88 0.48 -16.64
N ASP A 116 11.07 0.28 -17.20
CA ASP A 116 11.26 -0.69 -18.26
C ASP A 116 11.57 -2.08 -17.73
N SER A 117 11.71 -2.23 -16.43
CA SER A 117 12.00 -3.52 -15.81
C SER A 117 10.72 -4.16 -15.30
N PRO A 118 10.41 -5.39 -15.74
CA PRO A 118 9.26 -6.09 -15.18
C PRO A 118 9.52 -6.43 -13.71
N ARG A 119 8.45 -6.51 -12.94
CA ARG A 119 8.57 -6.97 -11.57
C ARG A 119 9.02 -8.42 -11.55
N PRO A 120 9.90 -8.82 -10.62
CA PRO A 120 10.23 -10.23 -10.47
C PRO A 120 9.00 -11.00 -10.00
N LEU A 121 8.86 -12.20 -10.48
CA LEU A 121 7.74 -13.07 -10.12
C LEU A 121 7.97 -13.78 -8.80
#